data_c605db3825f50e293b8b719ea2f0b91b
#
_entry.id   c605db3825f50e293b8b719ea2f0b91b
#
_cell.length_a   1.000
_cell.length_b   1.000
_cell.length_c   1.000
_cell.angle_alpha   90.00
_cell.angle_beta   90.00
_cell.angle_gamma   90.00
#
_symmetry.space_group_name_H-M   'P 1'
#
loop_
_entity.id
_entity.type
_entity.pdbx_description
1 polymer ?
#
loop_
_entity_poly.entity_id
_entity_poly.type
_entity_poly.pdbx_seq_one_letter_code
_entity_poly.pdbx_strand_id
1 'polypeptide(L)'
;MYQRLKARLRDPLFLLCVAAGLIAFCVQSGDLDSVDTARRLQTTHSFWTSAPPVIQGDYPDFGLRGRNGTIYAWYGMGQSLLMLPADVVGTYVEMLPIFREYNGNDPAVRSMIVAYSTNILINVLTALVCFRLLTLLGFTKPQAVAGVLALLVCTTHLHYTQNMMENNYIVLLTLAGFAFQYEWLVTGERRALVIGSAAFGLNLLTRLTTGMDLMMGGVFLLLALWLGKESLPEIWKRFRTYATTALPLFVMFVLIDRLYQYYRFGSFFNTYVSVFAQQAHEMNPSLPANYPFEVPFHVGFLGALFAPEKSIFLFDPLLILMLLLVIIGWKRFGPAIRAYLISSTLLLFIYIGFYARYTVWSGDSAWGDRYVSSAAQMAAFLSVPLLLRYRSQLSKAVWRVGLALVAVAGAVQVASVMFWLSLELYQITTLGHPTFVVWLRFKNIVAFALNKREAWGLTNDDMLTDPWDYVHITSWNFLPFVLRRVGEAPAWVVRIAFAVWISSMGAMGWVLWRLKIVLAGESPAAGLTSFSGTRTDTP
;
A
#
# COMPACT_ATOMS: atom_id res chain seq x y z
N MET A 1 -27.73 12.88 -20.15
CA MET A 1 -26.39 13.02 -19.48
C MET A 1 -26.48 13.73 -18.12
N TYR A 2 -27.07 14.92 -18.02
CA TYR A 2 -27.18 15.74 -16.78
C TYR A 2 -27.88 15.03 -15.60
N GLN A 3 -29.03 14.38 -15.83
CA GLN A 3 -29.74 13.65 -14.76
C GLN A 3 -28.93 12.47 -14.20
N ARG A 4 -28.19 11.73 -15.07
CA ARG A 4 -27.31 10.64 -14.64
C ARG A 4 -26.13 11.15 -13.80
N LEU A 5 -25.56 12.28 -14.18
CA LEU A 5 -24.49 12.92 -13.41
C LEU A 5 -25.01 13.38 -12.04
N LYS A 6 -26.19 14.02 -12.00
CA LYS A 6 -26.84 14.46 -10.75
C LYS A 6 -27.15 13.28 -9.82
N ALA A 7 -27.54 12.12 -10.35
CA ALA A 7 -27.75 10.90 -9.57
C ALA A 7 -26.41 10.37 -8.98
N ARG A 8 -25.35 10.33 -9.79
CA ARG A 8 -24.00 9.90 -9.33
C ARG A 8 -23.42 10.82 -8.25
N LEU A 9 -23.64 12.14 -8.35
CA LEU A 9 -23.21 13.10 -7.32
C LEU A 9 -24.01 13.00 -6.00
N ARG A 10 -24.96 12.09 -5.90
CA ARG A 10 -25.69 11.71 -4.68
C ARG A 10 -25.29 10.31 -4.17
N ASP A 11 -24.45 9.59 -4.90
CA ASP A 11 -23.96 8.28 -4.49
C ASP A 11 -22.66 8.44 -3.66
N PRO A 12 -22.67 8.07 -2.37
CA PRO A 12 -21.48 8.17 -1.53
C PRO A 12 -20.30 7.36 -2.05
N LEU A 13 -20.56 6.19 -2.64
CA LEU A 13 -19.49 5.35 -3.18
C LEU A 13 -18.81 5.97 -4.39
N PHE A 14 -19.58 6.58 -5.30
CA PHE A 14 -19.02 7.30 -6.44
C PHE A 14 -18.14 8.47 -5.98
N LEU A 15 -18.65 9.30 -5.04
CA LEU A 15 -17.88 10.42 -4.49
C LEU A 15 -16.62 9.96 -3.77
N LEU A 16 -16.69 8.85 -3.04
CA LEU A 16 -15.53 8.25 -2.38
C LEU A 16 -14.46 7.80 -3.39
N CYS A 17 -14.86 7.15 -4.49
CA CYS A 17 -13.94 6.74 -5.55
C CYS A 17 -13.27 7.95 -6.22
N VAL A 18 -14.04 9.03 -6.48
CA VAL A 18 -13.48 10.28 -7.01
C VAL A 18 -12.50 10.91 -6.01
N ALA A 19 -12.84 10.94 -4.72
CA ALA A 19 -11.94 11.43 -3.68
C ALA A 19 -10.64 10.60 -3.61
N ALA A 20 -10.73 9.27 -3.66
CA ALA A 20 -9.57 8.38 -3.66
C ALA A 20 -8.66 8.62 -4.87
N GLY A 21 -9.23 8.81 -6.06
CA GLY A 21 -8.48 9.14 -7.27
C GLY A 21 -7.81 10.52 -7.18
N LEU A 22 -8.50 11.53 -6.65
CA LEU A 22 -7.95 12.87 -6.46
C LEU A 22 -6.86 12.91 -5.39
N ILE A 23 -7.00 12.15 -4.29
CA ILE A 23 -5.93 11.99 -3.29
C ILE A 23 -4.68 11.42 -3.98
N ALA A 24 -4.82 10.33 -4.73
CA ALA A 24 -3.71 9.73 -5.44
C ALA A 24 -3.08 10.71 -6.45
N PHE A 25 -3.90 11.46 -7.20
CA PHE A 25 -3.43 12.44 -8.16
C PHE A 25 -2.63 13.58 -7.49
N CYS A 26 -3.15 14.14 -6.40
CA CYS A 26 -2.58 15.32 -5.76
C CYS A 26 -1.23 15.06 -5.08
N VAL A 27 -0.95 13.82 -4.67
CA VAL A 27 0.29 13.50 -3.95
C VAL A 27 1.44 13.06 -4.87
N GLN A 28 1.21 12.82 -6.16
CA GLN A 28 2.27 12.33 -7.06
C GLN A 28 3.39 13.36 -7.26
N SER A 29 4.64 12.86 -7.20
CA SER A 29 5.85 13.56 -7.60
C SER A 29 6.06 13.53 -9.12
N GLY A 30 5.49 12.54 -9.80
CA GLY A 30 5.74 12.23 -11.20
C GLY A 30 6.85 11.21 -11.42
N ASP A 31 7.65 10.96 -10.39
CA ASP A 31 8.66 9.90 -10.38
C ASP A 31 8.10 8.60 -9.79
N LEU A 32 8.84 7.52 -9.98
CA LEU A 32 8.55 6.22 -9.36
C LEU A 32 9.01 6.15 -7.89
N ASP A 33 9.81 7.13 -7.46
CA ASP A 33 10.35 7.34 -6.10
C ASP A 33 11.05 6.11 -5.48
N SER A 34 11.36 5.09 -6.29
CA SER A 34 11.97 3.85 -5.82
C SER A 34 12.71 3.12 -6.94
N VAL A 35 13.96 2.79 -6.68
CA VAL A 35 14.77 1.93 -7.57
C VAL A 35 14.08 0.60 -7.83
N ASP A 36 13.43 0.03 -6.81
CA ASP A 36 12.66 -1.21 -6.92
C ASP A 36 11.58 -1.09 -8.01
N THR A 37 10.85 0.01 -8.03
CA THR A 37 9.77 0.24 -8.99
C THR A 37 10.31 0.56 -10.39
N ALA A 38 11.42 1.29 -10.48
CA ALA A 38 12.12 1.50 -11.76
C ALA A 38 12.54 0.17 -12.39
N ARG A 39 13.09 -0.77 -11.62
CA ARG A 39 13.43 -2.11 -12.10
C ARG A 39 12.21 -2.94 -12.51
N ARG A 40 11.09 -2.82 -11.79
CA ARG A 40 9.83 -3.42 -12.21
C ARG A 40 9.30 -2.84 -13.51
N LEU A 41 9.46 -1.52 -13.73
CA LEU A 41 9.09 -0.88 -14.97
C LEU A 41 9.98 -1.32 -16.14
N GLN A 42 11.30 -1.48 -15.95
CA GLN A 42 12.19 -2.09 -16.94
C GLN A 42 11.74 -3.52 -17.28
N THR A 43 11.45 -4.34 -16.26
CA THR A 43 10.89 -5.69 -16.44
C THR A 43 9.57 -5.66 -17.21
N THR A 44 8.67 -4.72 -16.90
CA THR A 44 7.39 -4.51 -17.61
C THR A 44 7.64 -4.24 -19.09
N HIS A 45 8.58 -3.36 -19.39
CA HIS A 45 8.94 -2.99 -20.76
C HIS A 45 9.50 -4.14 -21.57
N SER A 46 10.27 -5.02 -20.91
CA SER A 46 10.81 -6.24 -21.55
C SER A 46 9.76 -7.29 -21.91
N PHE A 47 8.53 -7.20 -21.36
CA PHE A 47 7.46 -8.15 -21.70
C PHE A 47 6.89 -7.96 -23.11
N TRP A 48 7.06 -6.78 -23.70
CA TRP A 48 6.46 -6.45 -24.99
C TRP A 48 7.43 -5.78 -25.97
N THR A 49 8.69 -5.57 -25.56
CA THR A 49 9.77 -5.02 -26.39
C THR A 49 10.98 -5.97 -26.39
N SER A 50 12.00 -5.62 -27.16
CA SER A 50 13.31 -6.32 -27.13
C SER A 50 14.27 -5.76 -26.06
N ALA A 51 13.83 -4.84 -25.22
CA ALA A 51 14.66 -4.27 -24.16
C ALA A 51 15.03 -5.33 -23.10
N PRO A 52 16.21 -5.27 -22.50
CA PRO A 52 16.59 -6.19 -21.42
C PRO A 52 15.70 -5.96 -20.17
N PRO A 53 15.43 -7.02 -19.37
CA PRO A 53 14.64 -6.91 -18.15
C PRO A 53 15.22 -5.98 -17.08
N VAL A 54 16.54 -5.80 -17.09
CA VAL A 54 17.31 -4.86 -16.28
C VAL A 54 18.36 -4.20 -17.16
N ILE A 55 18.40 -2.87 -17.17
CA ILE A 55 19.41 -2.10 -17.87
C ILE A 55 20.63 -2.00 -16.95
N GLN A 56 21.77 -2.53 -17.42
CA GLN A 56 23.02 -2.46 -16.67
C GLN A 56 23.62 -1.04 -16.77
N GLY A 57 24.29 -0.60 -15.71
CA GLY A 57 24.96 0.68 -15.67
C GLY A 57 24.22 1.77 -14.90
N ASP A 58 22.88 1.78 -14.90
CA ASP A 58 22.13 2.77 -14.10
C ASP A 58 22.25 2.46 -12.59
N TYR A 59 22.16 1.16 -12.22
CA TYR A 59 22.26 0.67 -10.84
C TYR A 59 22.86 -0.75 -10.88
N PRO A 60 24.20 -0.91 -10.92
CA PRO A 60 24.87 -2.18 -11.23
C PRO A 60 24.57 -3.31 -10.25
N ASP A 61 24.27 -2.99 -9.00
CA ASP A 61 24.10 -4.00 -7.94
C ASP A 61 22.66 -4.52 -7.80
N PHE A 62 21.75 -4.08 -8.67
CA PHE A 62 20.32 -4.29 -8.49
C PHE A 62 19.73 -5.28 -9.50
N GLY A 63 20.16 -6.52 -9.43
CA GLY A 63 19.62 -7.60 -10.27
C GLY A 63 20.33 -8.92 -10.01
N LEU A 64 19.73 -10.00 -10.45
CA LEU A 64 20.27 -11.35 -10.32
C LEU A 64 20.61 -11.92 -11.68
N ARG A 65 21.79 -12.54 -11.79
CA ARG A 65 22.20 -13.26 -12.99
C ARG A 65 21.34 -14.51 -13.16
N GLY A 66 20.61 -14.56 -14.25
CA GLY A 66 19.78 -15.67 -14.62
C GLY A 66 20.36 -16.47 -15.77
N ARG A 67 19.48 -17.17 -16.52
CA ARG A 67 19.87 -17.98 -17.68
C ARG A 67 20.53 -17.12 -18.76
N ASN A 68 21.53 -17.70 -19.41
CA ASN A 68 22.27 -17.07 -20.53
C ASN A 68 22.94 -15.74 -20.18
N GLY A 69 23.24 -15.51 -18.88
CA GLY A 69 23.88 -14.26 -18.43
C GLY A 69 22.95 -13.05 -18.37
N THR A 70 21.67 -13.21 -18.68
CA THR A 70 20.68 -12.12 -18.59
C THR A 70 20.48 -11.73 -17.12
N ILE A 71 20.49 -10.42 -16.84
CA ILE A 71 20.18 -9.89 -15.50
C ILE A 71 18.68 -9.67 -15.38
N TYR A 72 18.11 -10.20 -14.31
CA TYR A 72 16.68 -10.07 -13.97
C TYR A 72 16.51 -9.33 -12.64
N ALA A 73 15.46 -8.54 -12.55
CA ALA A 73 15.00 -8.02 -11.24
C ALA A 73 14.55 -9.20 -10.35
N TRP A 74 14.80 -9.09 -9.06
CA TRP A 74 14.45 -10.15 -8.09
C TRP A 74 12.99 -10.15 -7.65
N TYR A 75 12.16 -9.27 -8.22
CA TYR A 75 10.74 -9.16 -7.88
C TYR A 75 9.87 -10.16 -8.63
N GLY A 76 8.66 -10.37 -8.09
CA GLY A 76 7.58 -11.06 -8.79
C GLY A 76 7.03 -10.22 -9.96
N MET A 77 6.25 -10.89 -10.83
CA MET A 77 5.68 -10.23 -12.03
C MET A 77 4.38 -9.46 -11.78
N GLY A 78 3.74 -9.59 -10.61
CA GLY A 78 2.38 -9.09 -10.39
C GLY A 78 2.25 -7.58 -10.60
N GLN A 79 3.11 -6.77 -9.99
CA GLN A 79 3.09 -5.31 -10.21
C GLN A 79 3.52 -4.92 -11.62
N SER A 80 4.48 -5.65 -12.21
CA SER A 80 4.89 -5.43 -13.59
C SER A 80 3.73 -5.65 -14.58
N LEU A 81 2.89 -6.66 -14.37
CA LEU A 81 1.68 -6.87 -15.17
C LEU A 81 0.66 -5.74 -14.99
N LEU A 82 0.52 -5.20 -13.77
CA LEU A 82 -0.36 -4.06 -13.51
C LEU A 82 0.10 -2.81 -14.25
N MET A 83 1.41 -2.55 -14.30
CA MET A 83 1.99 -1.38 -14.98
C MET A 83 1.95 -1.49 -16.51
N LEU A 84 1.82 -2.69 -17.07
CA LEU A 84 1.98 -2.96 -18.51
C LEU A 84 1.11 -2.05 -19.41
N PRO A 85 -0.19 -1.86 -19.18
CA PRO A 85 -1.01 -0.98 -20.03
C PRO A 85 -0.53 0.48 -20.01
N ALA A 86 -0.12 0.95 -18.83
CA ALA A 86 0.37 2.31 -18.65
C ALA A 86 1.77 2.50 -19.26
N ASP A 87 2.63 1.48 -19.21
CA ASP A 87 3.94 1.48 -19.85
C ASP A 87 3.83 1.58 -21.37
N VAL A 88 2.93 0.80 -21.97
CA VAL A 88 2.67 0.87 -23.42
C VAL A 88 2.21 2.28 -23.80
N VAL A 89 1.21 2.83 -23.12
CA VAL A 89 0.70 4.19 -23.40
C VAL A 89 1.79 5.22 -23.16
N GLY A 90 2.50 5.14 -22.05
CA GLY A 90 3.56 6.07 -21.67
C GLY A 90 4.68 6.13 -22.71
N THR A 91 5.12 4.96 -23.20
CA THR A 91 6.16 4.88 -24.25
C THR A 91 5.74 5.58 -25.54
N TYR A 92 4.51 5.36 -26.01
CA TYR A 92 4.04 6.04 -27.23
C TYR A 92 3.83 7.54 -27.02
N VAL A 93 3.37 7.96 -25.85
CA VAL A 93 3.20 9.38 -25.53
C VAL A 93 4.54 10.10 -25.45
N GLU A 94 5.55 9.49 -24.84
CA GLU A 94 6.90 10.04 -24.73
C GLU A 94 7.55 10.26 -26.10
N MET A 95 7.22 9.45 -27.12
CA MET A 95 7.71 9.59 -28.49
C MET A 95 7.08 10.77 -29.25
N LEU A 96 6.03 11.42 -28.72
CA LEU A 96 5.40 12.54 -29.40
C LEU A 96 6.37 13.74 -29.55
N PRO A 97 6.33 14.46 -30.67
CA PRO A 97 7.25 15.57 -30.95
C PRO A 97 7.26 16.65 -29.87
N ILE A 98 6.14 16.87 -29.19
CA ILE A 98 6.00 17.87 -28.12
C ILE A 98 6.90 17.59 -26.90
N PHE A 99 7.29 16.32 -26.70
CA PHE A 99 8.15 15.91 -25.56
C PHE A 99 9.61 15.72 -25.93
N ARG A 100 10.01 15.99 -27.19
CA ARG A 100 11.41 15.78 -27.63
C ARG A 100 12.43 16.58 -26.84
N GLU A 101 12.09 17.82 -26.47
CA GLU A 101 12.98 18.69 -25.69
C GLU A 101 13.06 18.26 -24.22
N TYR A 102 12.10 17.48 -23.77
CA TYR A 102 12.02 16.97 -22.40
C TYR A 102 12.56 15.54 -22.26
N ASN A 103 12.81 14.83 -23.37
CA ASN A 103 13.33 13.47 -23.34
C ASN A 103 14.72 13.42 -22.72
N GLY A 104 14.91 12.49 -21.79
CA GLY A 104 16.15 12.31 -21.04
C GLY A 104 16.14 12.98 -19.66
N ASN A 105 15.06 13.71 -19.31
CA ASN A 105 14.88 14.33 -18.01
C ASN A 105 14.07 13.45 -17.07
N ASP A 106 14.29 13.62 -15.80
CA ASP A 106 13.49 13.01 -14.75
C ASP A 106 12.55 14.06 -14.11
N PRO A 107 11.31 13.69 -13.77
CA PRO A 107 10.67 12.41 -14.09
C PRO A 107 10.36 12.27 -15.59
N ALA A 108 10.74 11.14 -16.18
CA ALA A 108 10.45 10.85 -17.58
C ALA A 108 8.91 10.82 -17.82
N VAL A 109 8.46 11.26 -19.01
CA VAL A 109 7.04 11.30 -19.36
C VAL A 109 6.38 9.93 -19.18
N ARG A 110 7.06 8.87 -19.58
CA ARG A 110 6.62 7.49 -19.39
C ARG A 110 6.44 7.16 -17.91
N SER A 111 7.41 7.49 -17.07
CA SER A 111 7.33 7.27 -15.61
C SER A 111 6.17 8.02 -14.98
N MET A 112 5.95 9.28 -15.35
CA MET A 112 4.80 10.07 -14.91
C MET A 112 3.46 9.38 -15.25
N ILE A 113 3.29 8.92 -16.49
CA ILE A 113 2.06 8.25 -16.92
C ILE A 113 1.84 6.96 -16.13
N VAL A 114 2.89 6.16 -15.93
CA VAL A 114 2.82 4.93 -15.15
C VAL A 114 2.48 5.22 -13.69
N ALA A 115 3.17 6.15 -13.04
CA ALA A 115 2.96 6.50 -11.64
C ALA A 115 1.52 7.00 -11.39
N TYR A 116 1.06 7.97 -12.19
CA TYR A 116 -0.29 8.53 -12.04
C TYR A 116 -1.38 7.50 -12.30
N SER A 117 -1.35 6.82 -13.45
CA SER A 117 -2.43 5.91 -13.83
C SER A 117 -2.52 4.70 -12.90
N THR A 118 -1.38 4.11 -12.52
CA THR A 118 -1.34 2.93 -11.66
C THR A 118 -1.78 3.26 -10.23
N ASN A 119 -1.29 4.36 -9.65
CA ASN A 119 -1.64 4.73 -8.28
C ASN A 119 -3.08 5.21 -8.14
N ILE A 120 -3.62 5.94 -9.14
CA ILE A 120 -5.03 6.30 -9.17
C ILE A 120 -5.90 5.02 -9.21
N LEU A 121 -5.56 4.06 -10.07
CA LEU A 121 -6.28 2.79 -10.19
C LEU A 121 -6.24 2.01 -8.86
N ILE A 122 -5.06 1.86 -8.25
CA ILE A 122 -4.91 1.17 -6.96
C ILE A 122 -5.78 1.83 -5.90
N ASN A 123 -5.72 3.15 -5.73
CA ASN A 123 -6.49 3.86 -4.71
C ASN A 123 -8.00 3.76 -4.91
N VAL A 124 -8.48 3.90 -6.14
CA VAL A 124 -9.92 3.76 -6.46
C VAL A 124 -10.40 2.34 -6.17
N LEU A 125 -9.65 1.33 -6.61
CA LEU A 125 -10.00 -0.07 -6.32
C LEU A 125 -9.91 -0.39 -4.82
N THR A 126 -8.91 0.13 -4.12
CA THR A 126 -8.81 0.00 -2.66
C THR A 126 -10.03 0.61 -1.97
N ALA A 127 -10.46 1.81 -2.39
CA ALA A 127 -11.66 2.45 -1.84
C ALA A 127 -12.93 1.59 -2.04
N LEU A 128 -13.11 1.02 -3.24
CA LEU A 128 -14.23 0.12 -3.55
C LEU A 128 -14.23 -1.13 -2.67
N VAL A 129 -13.08 -1.81 -2.59
CA VAL A 129 -12.94 -3.05 -1.83
C VAL A 129 -13.11 -2.83 -0.33
N CYS A 130 -12.48 -1.78 0.20
CA CYS A 130 -12.59 -1.41 1.61
C CYS A 130 -14.02 -1.04 2.01
N PHE A 131 -14.69 -0.22 1.20
CA PHE A 131 -16.09 0.13 1.43
C PHE A 131 -16.97 -1.12 1.45
N ARG A 132 -16.76 -2.05 0.49
CA ARG A 132 -17.48 -3.32 0.45
C ARG A 132 -17.22 -4.17 1.69
N LEU A 133 -15.96 -4.37 2.09
CA LEU A 133 -15.62 -5.14 3.28
C LEU A 133 -16.26 -4.56 4.54
N LEU A 134 -16.18 -3.24 4.73
CA LEU A 134 -16.78 -2.57 5.89
C LEU A 134 -18.30 -2.72 5.93
N THR A 135 -18.97 -2.61 4.78
CA THR A 135 -20.43 -2.82 4.72
C THR A 135 -20.81 -4.27 5.01
N LEU A 136 -20.05 -5.25 4.54
CA LEU A 136 -20.22 -6.67 4.85
C LEU A 136 -19.99 -6.97 6.34
N LEU A 137 -19.08 -6.25 7.01
CA LEU A 137 -18.86 -6.32 8.46
C LEU A 137 -19.93 -5.57 9.28
N GLY A 138 -20.93 -5.01 8.61
CA GLY A 138 -22.08 -4.34 9.22
C GLY A 138 -21.84 -2.92 9.68
N PHE A 139 -20.84 -2.23 9.14
CA PHE A 139 -20.68 -0.80 9.34
C PHE A 139 -21.65 0.01 8.48
N THR A 140 -22.13 1.14 9.01
CA THR A 140 -22.96 2.08 8.24
C THR A 140 -22.14 2.77 7.16
N LYS A 141 -22.79 3.30 6.10
CA LYS A 141 -22.09 4.00 5.02
C LYS A 141 -21.17 5.13 5.52
N PRO A 142 -21.59 6.02 6.47
CA PRO A 142 -20.70 7.01 7.02
C PRO A 142 -19.47 6.43 7.71
N GLN A 143 -19.64 5.33 8.47
CA GLN A 143 -18.53 4.64 9.12
C GLN A 143 -17.59 3.99 8.10
N ALA A 144 -18.15 3.38 7.06
CA ALA A 144 -17.39 2.78 5.97
C ALA A 144 -16.58 3.84 5.21
N VAL A 145 -17.19 4.96 4.83
CA VAL A 145 -16.50 6.08 4.17
C VAL A 145 -15.36 6.61 5.03
N ALA A 146 -15.62 6.85 6.33
CA ALA A 146 -14.58 7.32 7.25
C ALA A 146 -13.43 6.32 7.40
N GLY A 147 -13.74 5.00 7.43
CA GLY A 147 -12.72 3.95 7.48
C GLY A 147 -11.86 3.89 6.23
N VAL A 148 -12.47 4.03 5.05
CA VAL A 148 -11.73 4.09 3.78
C VAL A 148 -10.81 5.31 3.73
N LEU A 149 -11.33 6.50 4.05
CA LEU A 149 -10.51 7.73 4.07
C LEU A 149 -9.38 7.63 5.10
N ALA A 150 -9.64 7.02 6.25
CA ALA A 150 -8.60 6.80 7.26
C ALA A 150 -7.50 5.85 6.76
N LEU A 151 -7.84 4.77 6.06
CA LEU A 151 -6.84 3.90 5.42
C LEU A 151 -5.99 4.68 4.42
N LEU A 152 -6.64 5.43 3.51
CA LEU A 152 -5.95 6.14 2.43
C LEU A 152 -5.07 7.30 2.92
N VAL A 153 -5.43 7.97 4.03
CA VAL A 153 -4.79 9.24 4.45
C VAL A 153 -4.11 9.18 5.81
N CYS A 154 -4.50 8.23 6.68
CA CYS A 154 -3.99 8.13 8.04
C CYS A 154 -3.15 6.86 8.29
N THR A 155 -2.76 6.14 7.25
CA THR A 155 -1.82 5.02 7.32
C THR A 155 -0.69 5.21 6.30
N THR A 156 0.34 4.40 6.39
CA THR A 156 1.45 4.37 5.42
C THR A 156 0.98 4.17 3.98
N HIS A 157 -0.31 3.90 3.75
CA HIS A 157 -0.91 3.87 2.42
C HIS A 157 -0.70 5.18 1.64
N LEU A 158 -0.81 6.35 2.30
CA LEU A 158 -0.59 7.64 1.64
C LEU A 158 0.84 7.78 1.11
N HIS A 159 1.83 7.40 1.92
CA HIS A 159 3.23 7.41 1.51
C HIS A 159 3.46 6.53 0.28
N TYR A 160 2.98 5.28 0.32
CA TYR A 160 3.13 4.34 -0.80
C TYR A 160 2.21 4.63 -1.99
N THR A 161 1.30 5.60 -1.86
CA THR A 161 0.59 6.18 -3.00
C THR A 161 1.47 7.14 -3.80
N GLN A 162 2.39 7.86 -3.15
CA GLN A 162 3.40 8.69 -3.82
C GLN A 162 4.59 7.83 -4.24
N ASN A 163 5.20 7.12 -3.29
CA ASN A 163 6.28 6.18 -3.52
C ASN A 163 5.70 4.85 -4.02
N MET A 164 5.81 4.57 -5.30
CA MET A 164 5.10 3.50 -6.00
C MET A 164 5.70 2.10 -5.74
N MET A 165 5.96 1.74 -4.48
CA MET A 165 6.31 0.36 -4.12
C MET A 165 5.09 -0.57 -4.18
N GLU A 166 5.31 -1.89 -4.14
CA GLU A 166 4.24 -2.88 -4.23
C GLU A 166 3.27 -2.92 -3.03
N ASN A 167 3.57 -2.22 -1.94
CA ASN A 167 2.82 -2.28 -0.68
C ASN A 167 1.31 -2.04 -0.84
N ASN A 168 0.92 -0.97 -1.53
CA ASN A 168 -0.49 -0.66 -1.74
C ASN A 168 -1.18 -1.65 -2.68
N TYR A 169 -0.46 -2.22 -3.63
CA TYR A 169 -0.98 -3.28 -4.49
C TYR A 169 -1.21 -4.57 -3.69
N ILE A 170 -0.28 -4.93 -2.81
CA ILE A 170 -0.43 -6.05 -1.88
C ILE A 170 -1.66 -5.83 -0.98
N VAL A 171 -1.80 -4.63 -0.37
CA VAL A 171 -2.96 -4.29 0.48
C VAL A 171 -4.27 -4.40 -0.28
N LEU A 172 -4.35 -3.85 -1.50
CA LEU A 172 -5.53 -3.96 -2.36
C LEU A 172 -5.93 -5.42 -2.58
N LEU A 173 -4.98 -6.25 -3.00
CA LEU A 173 -5.26 -7.66 -3.32
C LEU A 173 -5.58 -8.48 -2.07
N THR A 174 -4.91 -8.22 -0.94
CA THR A 174 -5.22 -8.86 0.34
C THR A 174 -6.61 -8.49 0.82
N LEU A 175 -6.97 -7.19 0.82
CA LEU A 175 -8.31 -6.72 1.19
C LEU A 175 -9.38 -7.27 0.25
N ALA A 176 -9.09 -7.37 -1.07
CA ALA A 176 -9.99 -7.98 -2.03
C ALA A 176 -10.21 -9.47 -1.73
N GLY A 177 -9.13 -10.19 -1.39
CA GLY A 177 -9.21 -11.57 -0.93
C GLY A 177 -10.13 -11.72 0.29
N PHE A 178 -9.90 -10.93 1.34
CA PHE A 178 -10.74 -10.92 2.55
C PHE A 178 -12.19 -10.53 2.23
N ALA A 179 -12.41 -9.46 1.48
CA ALA A 179 -13.75 -8.93 1.20
C ALA A 179 -14.60 -9.92 0.40
N PHE A 180 -14.08 -10.40 -0.73
CA PHE A 180 -14.85 -11.24 -1.63
C PHE A 180 -15.00 -12.67 -1.12
N GLN A 181 -13.99 -13.22 -0.42
CA GLN A 181 -14.15 -14.53 0.22
C GLN A 181 -15.14 -14.46 1.39
N TYR A 182 -15.14 -13.38 2.18
CA TYR A 182 -16.14 -13.18 3.22
C TYR A 182 -17.54 -12.94 2.64
N GLU A 183 -17.65 -12.21 1.53
CA GLU A 183 -18.90 -12.07 0.79
C GLU A 183 -19.47 -13.43 0.39
N TRP A 184 -18.64 -14.30 -0.20
CA TRP A 184 -19.07 -15.67 -0.49
C TRP A 184 -19.56 -16.39 0.78
N LEU A 185 -18.87 -16.22 1.90
CA LEU A 185 -19.29 -16.86 3.15
C LEU A 185 -20.70 -16.42 3.58
N VAL A 186 -21.03 -15.13 3.39
CA VAL A 186 -22.32 -14.55 3.78
C VAL A 186 -23.42 -14.83 2.75
N THR A 187 -23.11 -14.71 1.46
CA THR A 187 -24.11 -14.78 0.37
C THR A 187 -24.22 -16.16 -0.27
N GLY A 188 -23.17 -16.97 -0.20
CA GLY A 188 -23.04 -18.23 -0.94
C GLY A 188 -22.65 -18.08 -2.41
N GLU A 189 -22.43 -16.85 -2.91
CA GLU A 189 -22.10 -16.59 -4.31
C GLU A 189 -20.70 -17.08 -4.69
N ARG A 190 -20.60 -18.14 -5.49
CA ARG A 190 -19.31 -18.70 -5.94
C ARG A 190 -18.45 -17.70 -6.70
N ARG A 191 -19.09 -16.75 -7.43
CA ARG A 191 -18.35 -15.71 -8.16
C ARG A 191 -17.49 -14.86 -7.22
N ALA A 192 -18.00 -14.51 -6.04
CA ALA A 192 -17.24 -13.78 -5.05
C ALA A 192 -16.03 -14.61 -4.57
N LEU A 193 -16.20 -15.92 -4.31
CA LEU A 193 -15.07 -16.79 -3.95
C LEU A 193 -14.01 -16.84 -5.05
N VAL A 194 -14.39 -16.93 -6.32
CA VAL A 194 -13.46 -16.91 -7.45
C VAL A 194 -12.68 -15.58 -7.51
N ILE A 195 -13.36 -14.44 -7.39
CA ILE A 195 -12.72 -13.12 -7.40
C ILE A 195 -11.73 -12.95 -6.24
N GLY A 196 -12.15 -13.30 -5.02
CA GLY A 196 -11.28 -13.22 -3.84
C GLY A 196 -10.08 -14.16 -3.92
N SER A 197 -10.26 -15.37 -4.47
CA SER A 197 -9.16 -16.32 -4.66
C SER A 197 -8.22 -15.88 -5.77
N ALA A 198 -8.73 -15.29 -6.86
CA ALA A 198 -7.91 -14.70 -7.91
C ALA A 198 -7.08 -13.51 -7.39
N ALA A 199 -7.66 -12.68 -6.51
CA ALA A 199 -6.93 -11.59 -5.87
C ALA A 199 -5.74 -12.10 -5.04
N PHE A 200 -5.93 -13.10 -4.18
CA PHE A 200 -4.83 -13.74 -3.47
C PHE A 200 -3.81 -14.39 -4.41
N GLY A 201 -4.26 -15.01 -5.49
CA GLY A 201 -3.37 -15.61 -6.50
C GLY A 201 -2.51 -14.56 -7.22
N LEU A 202 -3.09 -13.44 -7.63
CA LEU A 202 -2.34 -12.31 -8.19
C LEU A 202 -1.34 -11.73 -7.19
N ASN A 203 -1.70 -11.73 -5.89
CA ASN A 203 -0.80 -11.29 -4.85
C ASN A 203 0.45 -12.18 -4.74
N LEU A 204 0.28 -13.51 -4.87
CA LEU A 204 1.41 -14.46 -4.93
C LEU A 204 2.38 -14.15 -6.08
N LEU A 205 1.87 -13.68 -7.23
CA LEU A 205 2.71 -13.24 -8.35
C LEU A 205 3.49 -11.95 -8.06
N THR A 206 3.05 -11.16 -7.06
CA THR A 206 3.74 -9.94 -6.64
C THR A 206 4.89 -10.25 -5.70
N ARG A 207 4.62 -11.07 -4.68
CA ARG A 207 5.61 -11.48 -3.67
C ARG A 207 5.20 -12.83 -3.07
N LEU A 208 6.09 -13.81 -3.05
CA LEU A 208 5.76 -15.14 -2.49
C LEU A 208 5.34 -15.10 -1.02
N THR A 209 5.87 -14.16 -0.24
CA THR A 209 5.49 -13.99 1.17
C THR A 209 4.02 -13.63 1.36
N THR A 210 3.32 -13.16 0.33
CA THR A 210 1.86 -12.94 0.38
C THR A 210 1.06 -14.25 0.47
N GLY A 211 1.70 -15.40 0.41
CA GLY A 211 1.13 -16.67 0.86
C GLY A 211 0.66 -16.63 2.31
N MET A 212 1.26 -15.77 3.16
CA MET A 212 0.81 -15.51 4.52
C MET A 212 -0.55 -14.81 4.54
N ASP A 213 -0.78 -13.85 3.61
CA ASP A 213 -2.06 -13.14 3.45
C ASP A 213 -3.18 -14.12 3.07
N LEU A 214 -2.89 -15.00 2.12
CA LEU A 214 -3.81 -16.07 1.70
C LEU A 214 -4.15 -17.01 2.86
N MET A 215 -3.14 -17.44 3.63
CA MET A 215 -3.33 -18.29 4.80
C MET A 215 -4.19 -17.59 5.86
N MET A 216 -3.93 -16.32 6.14
CA MET A 216 -4.72 -15.54 7.10
C MET A 216 -6.12 -15.22 6.59
N GLY A 217 -6.33 -15.10 5.29
CA GLY A 217 -7.66 -15.07 4.69
C GLY A 217 -8.46 -16.33 5.00
N GLY A 218 -7.85 -17.52 4.87
CA GLY A 218 -8.44 -18.79 5.29
C GLY A 218 -8.75 -18.84 6.79
N VAL A 219 -7.81 -18.39 7.62
CA VAL A 219 -8.02 -18.28 9.08
C VAL A 219 -9.18 -17.35 9.43
N PHE A 220 -9.30 -16.21 8.73
CA PHE A 220 -10.43 -15.29 8.90
C PHE A 220 -11.78 -15.97 8.65
N LEU A 221 -11.92 -16.72 7.56
CA LEU A 221 -13.14 -17.43 7.25
C LEU A 221 -13.47 -18.51 8.29
N LEU A 222 -12.48 -19.29 8.69
CA LEU A 222 -12.66 -20.32 9.72
C LEU A 222 -13.07 -19.71 11.08
N LEU A 223 -12.41 -18.62 11.49
CA LEU A 223 -12.77 -17.91 12.72
C LEU A 223 -14.14 -17.26 12.63
N ALA A 224 -14.54 -16.73 11.47
CA ALA A 224 -15.86 -16.16 11.27
C ALA A 224 -16.96 -17.23 11.46
N LEU A 225 -16.77 -18.44 10.91
CA LEU A 225 -17.67 -19.57 11.09
C LEU A 225 -17.70 -20.06 12.55
N TRP A 226 -16.51 -20.26 13.14
CA TRP A 226 -16.41 -20.78 14.50
C TRP A 226 -16.99 -19.84 15.56
N LEU A 227 -16.62 -18.55 15.48
CA LEU A 227 -17.17 -17.53 16.39
C LEU A 227 -18.66 -17.24 16.10
N GLY A 228 -19.11 -17.47 14.87
CA GLY A 228 -20.53 -17.44 14.47
C GLY A 228 -21.34 -18.63 14.97
N LYS A 229 -20.67 -19.65 15.59
CA LYS A 229 -21.28 -20.88 16.10
C LYS A 229 -21.97 -21.72 15.02
N GLU A 230 -21.42 -21.71 13.81
CA GLU A 230 -21.90 -22.60 12.74
C GLU A 230 -21.65 -24.07 13.11
N SER A 231 -22.56 -24.95 12.63
CA SER A 231 -22.43 -26.38 12.87
C SER A 231 -21.24 -26.99 12.10
N LEU A 232 -20.64 -28.05 12.66
CA LEU A 232 -19.52 -28.76 11.99
C LEU A 232 -19.85 -29.26 10.58
N PRO A 233 -21.06 -29.82 10.31
CA PRO A 233 -21.44 -30.21 8.95
C PRO A 233 -21.47 -29.04 7.96
N GLU A 234 -21.96 -27.85 8.40
CA GLU A 234 -21.97 -26.66 7.53
C GLU A 234 -20.55 -26.12 7.32
N ILE A 235 -19.69 -26.12 8.34
CA ILE A 235 -18.28 -25.76 8.20
C ILE A 235 -17.60 -26.68 7.18
N TRP A 236 -17.84 -28.00 7.26
CA TRP A 236 -17.26 -28.97 6.32
C TRP A 236 -17.76 -28.77 4.89
N LYS A 237 -19.05 -28.49 4.71
CA LYS A 237 -19.64 -28.18 3.40
C LYS A 237 -19.00 -26.92 2.79
N ARG A 238 -18.81 -25.85 3.59
CA ARG A 238 -18.14 -24.63 3.17
C ARG A 238 -16.68 -24.90 2.83
N PHE A 239 -15.98 -25.65 3.67
CA PHE A 239 -14.59 -26.04 3.40
C PHE A 239 -14.44 -26.81 2.08
N ARG A 240 -15.32 -27.78 1.82
CA ARG A 240 -15.32 -28.53 0.56
C ARG A 240 -15.54 -27.62 -0.65
N THR A 241 -16.49 -26.68 -0.57
CA THR A 241 -16.73 -25.71 -1.65
C THR A 241 -15.52 -24.79 -1.85
N TYR A 242 -14.91 -24.34 -0.76
CA TYR A 242 -13.68 -23.54 -0.81
C TYR A 242 -12.55 -24.32 -1.50
N ALA A 243 -12.28 -25.52 -1.03
CA ALA A 243 -11.20 -26.35 -1.57
C ALA A 243 -11.38 -26.64 -3.07
N THR A 244 -12.60 -26.98 -3.51
CA THR A 244 -12.87 -27.27 -4.93
C THR A 244 -12.89 -26.04 -5.83
N THR A 245 -13.05 -24.83 -5.30
CA THR A 245 -13.12 -23.59 -6.08
C THR A 245 -11.83 -22.77 -5.98
N ALA A 246 -11.29 -22.57 -4.79
CA ALA A 246 -10.15 -21.71 -4.54
C ALA A 246 -8.81 -22.40 -4.78
N LEU A 247 -8.66 -23.67 -4.37
CA LEU A 247 -7.40 -24.39 -4.48
C LEU A 247 -6.89 -24.53 -5.95
N PRO A 248 -7.74 -24.86 -6.95
CA PRO A 248 -7.28 -24.89 -8.34
C PRO A 248 -6.74 -23.54 -8.82
N LEU A 249 -7.35 -22.42 -8.40
CA LEU A 249 -6.86 -21.08 -8.72
C LEU A 249 -5.49 -20.81 -8.07
N PHE A 250 -5.32 -21.15 -6.79
CA PHE A 250 -4.04 -20.99 -6.12
C PHE A 250 -2.95 -21.83 -6.77
N VAL A 251 -3.23 -23.10 -7.09
CA VAL A 251 -2.29 -23.97 -7.81
C VAL A 251 -1.91 -23.35 -9.16
N MET A 252 -2.88 -22.83 -9.92
CA MET A 252 -2.62 -22.14 -11.18
C MET A 252 -1.65 -20.97 -11.02
N PHE A 253 -1.89 -20.07 -10.04
CA PHE A 253 -1.00 -18.92 -9.82
C PHE A 253 0.38 -19.32 -9.31
N VAL A 254 0.47 -20.34 -8.45
CA VAL A 254 1.76 -20.92 -8.03
C VAL A 254 2.51 -21.50 -9.22
N LEU A 255 1.83 -22.21 -10.11
CA LEU A 255 2.45 -22.75 -11.34
C LEU A 255 2.95 -21.63 -12.25
N ILE A 256 2.18 -20.54 -12.43
CA ILE A 256 2.61 -19.38 -13.21
C ILE A 256 3.88 -18.76 -12.59
N ASP A 257 3.91 -18.57 -11.27
CA ASP A 257 5.11 -18.07 -10.60
C ASP A 257 6.31 -19.00 -10.77
N ARG A 258 6.12 -20.31 -10.61
CA ARG A 258 7.20 -21.30 -10.78
C ARG A 258 7.70 -21.39 -12.21
N LEU A 259 6.82 -21.28 -13.20
CA LEU A 259 7.20 -21.19 -14.62
C LEU A 259 8.02 -19.92 -14.90
N TYR A 260 7.64 -18.80 -14.30
CA TYR A 260 8.40 -17.54 -14.41
C TYR A 260 9.78 -17.64 -13.75
N GLN A 261 9.89 -18.33 -12.60
CA GLN A 261 11.19 -18.60 -11.96
C GLN A 261 12.05 -19.52 -12.82
N TYR A 262 11.48 -20.57 -13.40
CA TYR A 262 12.19 -21.46 -14.33
C TYR A 262 12.68 -20.70 -15.57
N TYR A 263 11.84 -19.83 -16.13
CA TYR A 263 12.22 -18.99 -17.26
C TYR A 263 13.45 -18.13 -16.93
N ARG A 264 13.44 -17.45 -15.78
CA ARG A 264 14.53 -16.55 -15.37
C ARG A 264 15.79 -17.28 -14.91
N PHE A 265 15.65 -18.25 -14.03
CA PHE A 265 16.76 -18.84 -13.27
C PHE A 265 16.97 -20.33 -13.54
N GLY A 266 16.21 -20.96 -14.42
CA GLY A 266 16.40 -22.36 -14.81
C GLY A 266 15.98 -23.41 -13.78
N SER A 267 15.29 -23.00 -12.69
CA SER A 267 14.84 -23.91 -11.64
C SER A 267 13.41 -23.55 -11.18
N PHE A 268 12.58 -24.59 -11.02
CA PHE A 268 11.23 -24.44 -10.44
C PHE A 268 11.24 -24.24 -8.92
N PHE A 269 12.29 -24.69 -8.23
CA PHE A 269 12.34 -24.70 -6.77
C PHE A 269 13.10 -23.52 -6.18
N ASN A 270 13.95 -22.86 -6.95
CA ASN A 270 14.66 -21.68 -6.50
C ASN A 270 13.67 -20.52 -6.26
N THR A 271 13.95 -19.77 -5.22
CA THR A 271 13.34 -18.46 -4.99
C THR A 271 14.36 -17.37 -5.34
N TYR A 272 13.89 -16.14 -5.57
CA TYR A 272 14.85 -15.04 -5.76
C TYR A 272 15.79 -14.86 -4.55
N VAL A 273 15.31 -15.15 -3.34
CA VAL A 273 16.13 -15.10 -2.11
C VAL A 273 17.24 -16.14 -2.13
N SER A 274 16.95 -17.38 -2.57
CA SER A 274 17.97 -18.42 -2.66
C SER A 274 19.02 -18.12 -3.73
N VAL A 275 18.60 -17.58 -4.88
CA VAL A 275 19.50 -17.15 -5.96
C VAL A 275 20.36 -15.96 -5.49
N PHE A 276 19.75 -15.00 -4.80
CA PHE A 276 20.46 -13.86 -4.20
C PHE A 276 21.51 -14.31 -3.19
N ALA A 277 21.13 -15.18 -2.26
CA ALA A 277 22.07 -15.72 -1.27
C ALA A 277 23.24 -16.46 -1.93
N GLN A 278 22.96 -17.28 -2.93
CA GLN A 278 24.01 -17.99 -3.69
C GLN A 278 24.97 -17.00 -4.36
N GLN A 279 24.47 -16.04 -5.13
CA GLN A 279 25.31 -15.09 -5.84
C GLN A 279 26.07 -14.15 -4.89
N ALA A 280 25.47 -13.78 -3.74
CA ALA A 280 26.16 -13.03 -2.71
C ALA A 280 27.34 -13.78 -2.12
N HIS A 281 27.20 -15.09 -1.84
CA HIS A 281 28.30 -15.94 -1.38
C HIS A 281 29.40 -16.16 -2.44
N GLU A 282 29.03 -16.19 -3.73
CA GLU A 282 30.01 -16.22 -4.83
C GLU A 282 30.87 -14.96 -4.86
N MET A 283 30.27 -13.79 -4.59
CA MET A 283 30.98 -12.51 -4.53
C MET A 283 31.74 -12.31 -3.22
N ASN A 284 31.17 -12.77 -2.11
CA ASN A 284 31.77 -12.65 -0.78
C ASN A 284 31.62 -13.96 0.03
N PRO A 285 32.60 -14.89 -0.07
CA PRO A 285 32.55 -16.16 0.64
C PRO A 285 32.58 -16.07 2.18
N SER A 286 32.87 -14.88 2.74
CA SER A 286 32.89 -14.66 4.20
C SER A 286 31.51 -14.40 4.80
N LEU A 287 30.46 -14.30 3.99
CA LEU A 287 29.11 -14.12 4.47
C LEU A 287 28.65 -15.30 5.36
N PRO A 288 27.84 -15.06 6.40
CA PRO A 288 27.29 -16.12 7.22
C PRO A 288 26.50 -17.14 6.41
N ALA A 289 26.60 -18.42 6.76
CA ALA A 289 25.93 -19.51 6.03
C ALA A 289 24.41 -19.36 5.95
N ASN A 290 23.80 -18.63 6.88
CA ASN A 290 22.36 -18.32 6.90
C ASN A 290 22.00 -16.97 6.27
N TYR A 291 22.94 -16.28 5.61
CA TYR A 291 22.65 -15.06 4.88
C TYR A 291 21.56 -15.33 3.82
N PRO A 292 20.55 -14.47 3.66
CA PRO A 292 20.34 -13.15 4.31
C PRO A 292 19.45 -13.16 5.58
N PHE A 293 19.44 -14.22 6.38
CA PHE A 293 18.65 -14.34 7.60
C PHE A 293 19.55 -14.48 8.85
N GLU A 294 20.60 -13.66 8.93
CA GLU A 294 21.62 -13.72 9.99
C GLU A 294 21.35 -12.80 11.18
N VAL A 295 20.41 -11.84 11.04
CA VAL A 295 20.09 -10.90 12.15
C VAL A 295 19.50 -11.65 13.34
N PRO A 296 19.91 -11.35 14.59
CA PRO A 296 19.29 -11.93 15.77
C PRO A 296 17.80 -11.60 15.83
N PHE A 297 16.96 -12.62 16.04
CA PHE A 297 15.49 -12.49 15.97
C PHE A 297 14.94 -11.30 16.79
N HIS A 298 15.43 -11.13 18.03
CA HIS A 298 14.95 -10.07 18.92
C HIS A 298 15.26 -8.66 18.39
N VAL A 299 16.33 -8.49 17.61
CA VAL A 299 16.71 -7.20 17.03
C VAL A 299 15.67 -6.74 16.02
N GLY A 300 15.37 -7.55 15.03
CA GLY A 300 14.36 -7.19 14.02
C GLY A 300 12.94 -7.19 14.58
N PHE A 301 12.61 -8.15 15.47
CA PHE A 301 11.27 -8.24 16.06
C PHE A 301 10.94 -7.01 16.94
N LEU A 302 11.84 -6.68 17.88
CA LEU A 302 11.64 -5.50 18.73
C LEU A 302 11.87 -4.19 17.95
N GLY A 303 12.75 -4.22 16.96
CA GLY A 303 13.00 -3.10 16.07
C GLY A 303 11.74 -2.67 15.31
N ALA A 304 11.03 -3.61 14.66
CA ALA A 304 9.77 -3.33 13.98
C ALA A 304 8.70 -2.75 14.92
N LEU A 305 8.70 -3.17 16.20
CA LEU A 305 7.75 -2.65 17.18
C LEU A 305 8.16 -1.29 17.77
N PHE A 306 9.44 -1.08 18.11
CA PHE A 306 9.85 0.01 19.01
C PHE A 306 11.00 0.87 18.50
N ALA A 307 11.77 0.47 17.47
CA ALA A 307 12.87 1.30 16.97
C ALA A 307 12.35 2.64 16.43
N PRO A 308 12.92 3.79 16.84
CA PRO A 308 12.43 5.11 16.44
C PRO A 308 12.42 5.33 14.93
N GLU A 309 13.27 4.62 14.21
CA GLU A 309 13.41 4.67 12.75
C GLU A 309 12.36 3.86 12.00
N LYS A 310 11.76 2.81 12.63
CA LYS A 310 10.94 1.82 11.93
C LYS A 310 9.70 1.36 12.68
N SER A 311 9.45 1.86 13.91
CA SER A 311 8.32 1.42 14.74
C SER A 311 6.99 1.54 14.02
N ILE A 312 6.27 0.43 13.87
CA ILE A 312 4.92 0.41 13.28
C ILE A 312 3.95 1.36 14.00
N PHE A 313 4.15 1.65 15.29
CA PHE A 313 3.30 2.56 16.06
C PHE A 313 3.59 4.04 15.74
N LEU A 314 4.83 4.38 15.39
CA LEU A 314 5.19 5.75 15.00
C LEU A 314 4.75 6.06 13.57
N PHE A 315 4.87 5.08 12.67
CA PHE A 315 4.54 5.25 11.26
C PHE A 315 3.05 5.00 10.96
N ASP A 316 2.38 4.13 11.74
CA ASP A 316 0.94 3.89 11.67
C ASP A 316 0.26 4.07 13.04
N PRO A 317 0.11 5.30 13.57
CA PRO A 317 -0.45 5.56 14.91
C PRO A 317 -1.87 5.02 15.11
N LEU A 318 -2.61 4.72 14.04
CA LEU A 318 -3.91 4.07 14.14
C LEU A 318 -3.85 2.67 14.74
N LEU A 319 -2.68 2.00 14.77
CA LEU A 319 -2.48 0.75 15.52
C LEU A 319 -2.64 0.96 17.02
N ILE A 320 -2.18 2.10 17.56
CA ILE A 320 -2.40 2.46 18.98
C ILE A 320 -3.89 2.62 19.26
N LEU A 321 -4.60 3.30 18.36
CA LEU A 321 -6.06 3.44 18.47
C LEU A 321 -6.76 2.08 18.42
N MET A 322 -6.33 1.20 17.50
CA MET A 322 -6.90 -0.14 17.41
C MET A 322 -6.68 -0.93 18.69
N LEU A 323 -5.46 -0.94 19.22
CA LEU A 323 -5.13 -1.62 20.49
C LEU A 323 -6.01 -1.10 21.64
N LEU A 324 -6.14 0.23 21.77
CA LEU A 324 -7.00 0.86 22.77
C LEU A 324 -8.46 0.38 22.65
N LEU A 325 -9.01 0.36 21.42
CA LEU A 325 -10.39 -0.05 21.17
C LEU A 325 -10.61 -1.55 21.42
N VAL A 326 -9.61 -2.39 21.12
CA VAL A 326 -9.65 -3.84 21.41
C VAL A 326 -9.68 -4.07 22.91
N ILE A 327 -8.83 -3.41 23.69
CA ILE A 327 -8.80 -3.54 25.15
C ILE A 327 -10.15 -3.18 25.77
N ILE A 328 -10.75 -2.07 25.32
CA ILE A 328 -11.99 -1.55 25.92
C ILE A 328 -13.25 -2.23 25.37
N GLY A 329 -13.24 -2.58 24.07
CA GLY A 329 -14.46 -2.94 23.32
C GLY A 329 -14.59 -4.41 22.94
N TRP A 330 -13.59 -5.26 23.18
CA TRP A 330 -13.56 -6.65 22.66
C TRP A 330 -14.85 -7.44 22.83
N LYS A 331 -15.45 -7.38 24.03
CA LYS A 331 -16.69 -8.11 24.35
C LYS A 331 -17.90 -7.64 23.54
N ARG A 332 -17.84 -6.42 22.97
CA ARG A 332 -18.93 -5.79 22.20
C ARG A 332 -18.82 -6.06 20.70
N PHE A 333 -17.67 -6.52 20.23
CA PHE A 333 -17.44 -6.77 18.81
C PHE A 333 -18.16 -8.02 18.35
N GLY A 334 -18.82 -7.94 17.21
CA GLY A 334 -19.45 -9.09 16.57
C GLY A 334 -18.45 -10.15 16.10
N PRO A 335 -18.89 -11.38 15.84
CA PRO A 335 -18.03 -12.51 15.47
C PRO A 335 -17.10 -12.20 14.30
N ALA A 336 -17.62 -11.64 13.21
CA ALA A 336 -16.86 -11.33 12.01
C ALA A 336 -15.77 -10.26 12.26
N ILE A 337 -16.08 -9.22 13.06
CA ILE A 337 -15.10 -8.19 13.45
C ILE A 337 -13.98 -8.82 14.29
N ARG A 338 -14.32 -9.68 15.27
CA ARG A 338 -13.30 -10.40 16.07
C ARG A 338 -12.44 -11.31 15.19
N ALA A 339 -13.07 -12.06 14.28
CA ALA A 339 -12.35 -12.91 13.34
C ALA A 339 -11.37 -12.10 12.49
N TYR A 340 -11.80 -10.95 11.93
CA TYR A 340 -10.94 -10.06 11.18
C TYR A 340 -9.77 -9.53 12.02
N LEU A 341 -10.03 -9.04 13.22
CA LEU A 341 -9.01 -8.48 14.10
C LEU A 341 -7.97 -9.53 14.53
N ILE A 342 -8.40 -10.74 14.85
CA ILE A 342 -7.48 -11.85 15.16
C ILE A 342 -6.61 -12.15 13.94
N SER A 343 -7.21 -12.32 12.77
CA SER A 343 -6.48 -12.72 11.56
C SER A 343 -5.51 -11.63 11.08
N SER A 344 -5.91 -10.35 11.11
CA SER A 344 -5.02 -9.23 10.72
C SER A 344 -3.90 -9.00 11.72
N THR A 345 -4.15 -9.21 13.03
CA THR A 345 -3.11 -9.13 14.06
C THR A 345 -2.11 -10.30 13.93
N LEU A 346 -2.61 -11.51 13.69
CA LEU A 346 -1.74 -12.67 13.43
C LEU A 346 -0.90 -12.45 12.18
N LEU A 347 -1.50 -11.91 11.11
CA LEU A 347 -0.78 -11.56 9.89
C LEU A 347 0.38 -10.60 10.19
N LEU A 348 0.12 -9.54 10.96
CA LEU A 348 1.14 -8.56 11.36
C LEU A 348 2.30 -9.24 12.10
N PHE A 349 2.02 -10.07 13.10
CA PHE A 349 3.05 -10.76 13.87
C PHE A 349 3.81 -11.82 13.04
N ILE A 350 3.14 -12.48 12.11
CA ILE A 350 3.79 -13.43 11.18
C ILE A 350 4.77 -12.69 10.28
N TYR A 351 4.39 -11.52 9.72
CA TYR A 351 5.31 -10.71 8.91
C TYR A 351 6.49 -10.20 9.73
N ILE A 352 6.26 -9.63 10.93
CA ILE A 352 7.33 -9.18 11.82
C ILE A 352 8.26 -10.36 12.14
N GLY A 353 7.71 -11.52 12.53
CA GLY A 353 8.51 -12.70 12.88
C GLY A 353 9.31 -13.26 11.70
N PHE A 354 8.73 -13.28 10.51
CA PHE A 354 9.40 -13.74 9.30
C PHE A 354 10.58 -12.85 8.92
N TYR A 355 10.37 -11.54 8.89
CA TYR A 355 11.41 -10.59 8.49
C TYR A 355 12.38 -10.22 9.62
N ALA A 356 12.09 -10.57 10.88
CA ALA A 356 12.94 -10.23 12.04
C ALA A 356 14.40 -10.68 11.91
N ARG A 357 14.67 -11.74 11.15
CA ARG A 357 16.01 -12.25 10.91
C ARG A 357 16.64 -11.81 9.60
N TYR A 358 15.88 -11.12 8.74
CA TYR A 358 16.35 -10.71 7.43
C TYR A 358 17.40 -9.59 7.58
N THR A 359 18.45 -9.62 6.77
CA THR A 359 19.59 -8.66 6.82
C THR A 359 19.12 -7.21 6.81
N VAL A 360 18.07 -6.92 6.04
CA VAL A 360 17.44 -5.60 5.92
C VAL A 360 16.03 -5.64 6.52
N TRP A 361 15.88 -6.18 7.74
CA TRP A 361 14.59 -6.33 8.41
C TRP A 361 13.79 -5.03 8.46
N SER A 362 14.48 -3.91 8.56
CA SER A 362 13.90 -2.57 8.65
C SER A 362 13.29 -2.05 7.33
N GLY A 363 13.42 -2.82 6.24
CA GLY A 363 12.93 -2.39 4.92
C GLY A 363 13.80 -1.33 4.24
N ASP A 364 15.05 -1.15 4.69
CA ASP A 364 16.03 -0.24 4.12
C ASP A 364 15.54 1.23 4.09
N SER A 365 15.84 1.96 3.02
CA SER A 365 15.52 3.36 2.78
C SER A 365 14.02 3.61 2.52
N ALA A 366 13.12 3.09 3.39
CA ALA A 366 11.68 3.23 3.25
C ALA A 366 11.06 3.97 4.44
N TRP A 367 9.92 4.62 4.23
CA TRP A 367 9.11 5.22 5.29
C TRP A 367 8.46 4.14 6.14
N GLY A 368 8.97 3.98 7.36
CA GLY A 368 8.64 2.84 8.21
C GLY A 368 9.25 1.52 7.73
N ASP A 369 8.78 0.41 8.28
CA ASP A 369 9.18 -0.92 7.87
C ASP A 369 8.32 -1.40 6.69
N ARG A 370 8.85 -1.32 5.47
CA ARG A 370 8.11 -1.64 4.24
C ARG A 370 7.69 -3.11 4.16
N TYR A 371 8.37 -4.01 4.84
CA TYR A 371 8.03 -5.42 4.78
C TYR A 371 6.79 -5.77 5.60
N VAL A 372 6.51 -5.01 6.65
CA VAL A 372 5.34 -5.24 7.52
C VAL A 372 4.24 -4.20 7.34
N SER A 373 4.47 -3.13 6.57
CA SER A 373 3.52 -2.00 6.43
C SER A 373 2.15 -2.43 5.89
N SER A 374 2.09 -3.38 4.94
CA SER A 374 0.82 -3.90 4.43
C SER A 374 -0.01 -4.59 5.53
N ALA A 375 0.64 -5.40 6.36
CA ALA A 375 -0.03 -6.04 7.49
C ALA A 375 -0.40 -5.04 8.60
N ALA A 376 0.43 -4.00 8.82
CA ALA A 376 0.12 -2.90 9.73
C ALA A 376 -1.13 -2.12 9.30
N GLN A 377 -1.24 -1.79 8.01
CA GLN A 377 -2.43 -1.16 7.44
C GLN A 377 -3.69 -2.03 7.62
N MET A 378 -3.58 -3.34 7.37
CA MET A 378 -4.67 -4.30 7.60
C MET A 378 -5.10 -4.33 9.07
N ALA A 379 -4.16 -4.38 10.01
CA ALA A 379 -4.45 -4.39 11.44
C ALA A 379 -5.08 -3.06 11.92
N ALA A 380 -4.66 -1.92 11.35
CA ALA A 380 -5.18 -0.59 11.69
C ALA A 380 -6.55 -0.27 11.07
N PHE A 381 -6.95 -0.97 10.01
CA PHE A 381 -8.06 -0.62 9.11
C PHE A 381 -9.41 -0.38 9.81
N LEU A 382 -9.76 -1.20 10.81
CA LEU A 382 -11.05 -1.06 11.50
C LEU A 382 -11.04 -0.01 12.63
N SER A 383 -9.91 0.66 12.92
CA SER A 383 -9.78 1.59 14.06
C SER A 383 -10.80 2.74 14.02
N VAL A 384 -10.88 3.47 12.92
CA VAL A 384 -11.79 4.62 12.77
C VAL A 384 -13.26 4.18 12.67
N PRO A 385 -13.63 3.16 11.86
CA PRO A 385 -15.00 2.64 11.88
C PRO A 385 -15.48 2.20 13.27
N LEU A 386 -14.65 1.51 14.05
CA LEU A 386 -14.98 1.09 15.41
C LEU A 386 -15.08 2.28 16.37
N LEU A 387 -14.17 3.25 16.29
CA LEU A 387 -14.24 4.49 17.08
C LEU A 387 -15.61 5.17 16.87
N LEU A 388 -16.04 5.33 15.62
CA LEU A 388 -17.31 5.96 15.27
C LEU A 388 -18.53 5.12 15.70
N ARG A 389 -18.48 3.81 15.51
CA ARG A 389 -19.58 2.88 15.85
C ARG A 389 -19.89 2.88 17.34
N TYR A 390 -18.84 2.92 18.16
CA TYR A 390 -18.99 2.84 19.63
C TYR A 390 -18.93 4.20 20.35
N ARG A 391 -18.99 5.31 19.60
CA ARG A 391 -18.89 6.67 20.14
C ARG A 391 -19.74 6.91 21.40
N SER A 392 -21.01 6.49 21.41
CA SER A 392 -21.94 6.69 22.54
C SER A 392 -21.60 5.86 23.78
N GLN A 393 -20.75 4.83 23.62
CA GLN A 393 -20.36 3.92 24.69
C GLN A 393 -18.95 4.18 25.21
N LEU A 394 -18.21 5.08 24.57
CA LEU A 394 -16.86 5.48 24.96
C LEU A 394 -16.92 6.65 25.92
N SER A 395 -16.00 6.68 26.90
CA SER A 395 -15.82 7.85 27.74
C SER A 395 -15.34 9.06 26.91
N LYS A 396 -15.63 10.29 27.39
CA LYS A 396 -15.18 11.51 26.72
C LYS A 396 -13.65 11.55 26.55
N ALA A 397 -12.90 10.99 27.51
CA ALA A 397 -11.43 10.90 27.44
C ALA A 397 -10.98 9.99 26.30
N VAL A 398 -11.50 8.76 26.23
CA VAL A 398 -11.17 7.79 25.17
C VAL A 398 -11.53 8.34 23.78
N TRP A 399 -12.69 8.99 23.67
CA TRP A 399 -13.10 9.64 22.41
C TRP A 399 -12.10 10.74 21.98
N ARG A 400 -11.67 11.62 22.90
CA ARG A 400 -10.69 12.68 22.60
C ARG A 400 -9.33 12.12 22.22
N VAL A 401 -8.85 11.11 22.96
CA VAL A 401 -7.60 10.41 22.63
C VAL A 401 -7.70 9.76 21.25
N GLY A 402 -8.83 9.11 20.93
CA GLY A 402 -9.05 8.54 19.62
C GLY A 402 -8.98 9.57 18.49
N LEU A 403 -9.62 10.73 18.66
CA LEU A 403 -9.54 11.82 17.67
C LEU A 403 -8.12 12.38 17.55
N ALA A 404 -7.40 12.53 18.67
CA ALA A 404 -6.02 12.99 18.65
C ALA A 404 -5.11 12.01 17.88
N LEU A 405 -5.28 10.68 18.11
CA LEU A 405 -4.53 9.67 17.38
C LEU A 405 -4.83 9.68 15.87
N VAL A 406 -6.09 9.90 15.48
CA VAL A 406 -6.44 10.06 14.05
C VAL A 406 -5.77 11.30 13.46
N ALA A 407 -5.78 12.42 14.19
CA ALA A 407 -5.13 13.66 13.73
C ALA A 407 -3.61 13.50 13.62
N VAL A 408 -2.97 12.87 14.61
CA VAL A 408 -1.52 12.56 14.57
C VAL A 408 -1.21 11.63 13.40
N ALA A 409 -1.99 10.57 13.21
CA ALA A 409 -1.81 9.65 12.09
C ALA A 409 -1.90 10.37 10.74
N GLY A 410 -2.91 11.22 10.54
CA GLY A 410 -3.02 12.04 9.32
C GLY A 410 -1.83 12.99 9.16
N ALA A 411 -1.39 13.66 10.22
CA ALA A 411 -0.23 14.54 10.17
C ALA A 411 1.08 13.81 9.80
N VAL A 412 1.32 12.63 10.37
CA VAL A 412 2.49 11.79 10.06
C VAL A 412 2.48 11.39 8.58
N GLN A 413 1.32 10.99 8.04
CA GLN A 413 1.25 10.57 6.64
C GLN A 413 1.31 11.74 5.66
N VAL A 414 0.69 12.89 5.97
CA VAL A 414 0.85 14.09 5.14
C VAL A 414 2.32 14.54 5.14
N ALA A 415 2.98 14.51 6.30
CA ALA A 415 4.40 14.81 6.39
C ALA A 415 5.27 13.86 5.55
N SER A 416 4.90 12.58 5.42
CA SER A 416 5.65 11.57 4.68
C SER A 416 5.80 11.88 3.19
N VAL A 417 4.82 12.57 2.60
CA VAL A 417 4.79 12.90 1.16
C VAL A 417 5.31 14.30 0.83
N MET A 418 5.73 15.09 1.85
CA MET A 418 6.17 16.46 1.63
C MET A 418 7.55 16.55 0.97
N PHE A 419 8.48 15.69 1.37
CA PHE A 419 9.84 15.64 0.86
C PHE A 419 10.23 14.21 0.50
N TRP A 420 11.19 14.07 -0.39
CA TRP A 420 11.83 12.80 -0.65
C TRP A 420 12.56 12.30 0.60
N LEU A 421 12.50 11.00 0.87
CA LEU A 421 13.02 10.42 2.12
C LEU A 421 14.56 10.52 2.22
N SER A 422 15.24 10.66 1.10
CA SER A 422 16.69 10.79 1.04
C SER A 422 17.23 11.95 1.90
N LEU A 423 16.44 12.99 2.16
CA LEU A 423 16.85 14.07 3.06
C LEU A 423 17.12 13.55 4.48
N GLU A 424 16.18 12.83 5.08
CA GLU A 424 16.33 12.31 6.43
C GLU A 424 17.41 11.23 6.49
N LEU A 425 17.50 10.40 5.44
CA LEU A 425 18.55 9.38 5.36
C LEU A 425 19.93 10.01 5.36
N TYR A 426 20.16 11.03 4.54
CA TYR A 426 21.42 11.79 4.52
C TYR A 426 21.73 12.40 5.89
N GLN A 427 20.74 13.03 6.52
CA GLN A 427 20.91 13.62 7.85
C GLN A 427 21.32 12.57 8.91
N ILE A 428 20.79 11.36 8.82
CA ILE A 428 21.12 10.26 9.75
C ILE A 428 22.48 9.67 9.42
N THR A 429 22.72 9.30 8.17
CA THR A 429 23.91 8.53 7.77
C THR A 429 25.18 9.37 7.66
N THR A 430 25.05 10.60 7.17
CA THR A 430 26.19 11.48 6.89
C THR A 430 26.39 12.54 7.98
N LEU A 431 25.31 13.14 8.47
CA LEU A 431 25.40 14.20 9.48
C LEU A 431 25.28 13.68 10.92
N GLY A 432 25.05 12.38 11.13
CA GLY A 432 24.96 11.76 12.46
C GLY A 432 23.75 12.20 13.29
N HIS A 433 22.65 12.63 12.65
CA HIS A 433 21.43 12.94 13.37
C HIS A 433 20.82 11.68 14.01
N PRO A 434 20.04 11.81 15.10
CA PRO A 434 19.31 10.67 15.68
C PRO A 434 18.39 10.01 14.67
N THR A 435 18.24 8.68 14.76
CA THR A 435 17.44 7.85 13.84
C THR A 435 15.93 8.03 13.96
N PHE A 436 15.45 9.11 14.55
CA PHE A 436 14.03 9.42 14.72
C PHE A 436 13.47 10.13 13.47
N VAL A 437 13.28 9.36 12.39
CA VAL A 437 12.88 9.83 11.04
C VAL A 437 11.63 10.72 11.06
N VAL A 438 10.57 10.32 11.77
CA VAL A 438 9.31 11.09 11.84
C VAL A 438 9.55 12.47 12.44
N TRP A 439 10.35 12.57 13.50
CA TRP A 439 10.69 13.86 14.11
C TRP A 439 11.56 14.72 13.19
N LEU A 440 12.56 14.12 12.54
CA LEU A 440 13.38 14.84 11.55
C LEU A 440 12.52 15.41 10.42
N ARG A 441 11.57 14.64 9.90
CA ARG A 441 10.63 15.10 8.88
C ARG A 441 9.84 16.33 9.32
N PHE A 442 9.27 16.33 10.52
CA PHE A 442 8.57 17.52 11.04
C PHE A 442 9.52 18.71 11.22
N LYS A 443 10.72 18.51 11.75
CA LYS A 443 11.76 19.54 11.87
C LYS A 443 12.10 20.13 10.50
N ASN A 444 12.28 19.29 9.47
CA ASN A 444 12.59 19.70 8.12
C ASN A 444 11.46 20.51 7.47
N ILE A 445 10.19 20.12 7.68
CA ILE A 445 9.03 20.87 7.22
C ILE A 445 8.99 22.28 7.84
N VAL A 446 9.24 22.39 9.14
CA VAL A 446 9.26 23.67 9.84
C VAL A 446 10.41 24.54 9.34
N ALA A 447 11.61 23.97 9.18
CA ALA A 447 12.78 24.68 8.67
C ALA A 447 12.52 25.21 7.23
N PHE A 448 11.90 24.40 6.39
CA PHE A 448 11.51 24.82 5.04
C PHE A 448 10.47 25.95 5.05
N ALA A 449 9.42 25.80 5.85
CA ALA A 449 8.37 26.81 5.98
C ALA A 449 8.89 28.16 6.48
N LEU A 450 9.90 28.14 7.35
CA LEU A 450 10.56 29.33 7.87
C LEU A 450 11.71 29.84 6.99
N ASN A 451 11.94 29.23 5.83
CA ASN A 451 13.07 29.50 4.93
C ASN A 451 14.45 29.37 5.62
N LYS A 452 14.58 28.41 6.55
CA LYS A 452 15.80 28.10 7.31
C LYS A 452 16.38 26.76 6.88
N ARG A 453 16.58 26.58 5.57
CA ARG A 453 17.10 25.32 5.00
C ARG A 453 18.57 25.05 5.37
N GLU A 454 19.31 26.08 5.78
CA GLU A 454 20.64 25.92 6.38
C GLU A 454 20.62 24.99 7.60
N ALA A 455 19.50 24.92 8.32
CA ALA A 455 19.31 24.00 9.44
C ALA A 455 19.25 22.51 9.03
N TRP A 456 19.15 22.21 7.73
CA TRP A 456 19.23 20.84 7.21
C TRP A 456 20.66 20.30 7.21
N GLY A 457 21.68 21.19 7.30
CA GLY A 457 23.09 20.83 7.25
C GLY A 457 23.58 20.47 5.85
N LEU A 458 22.80 20.78 4.81
CA LEU A 458 23.22 20.57 3.43
C LEU A 458 24.21 21.67 3.02
N THR A 459 25.46 21.30 2.81
CA THR A 459 26.45 22.18 2.16
C THR A 459 26.46 21.93 0.66
N ASN A 460 26.83 22.96 -0.12
CA ASN A 460 26.83 22.85 -1.58
C ASN A 460 27.81 21.79 -2.12
N ASP A 461 28.78 21.34 -1.32
CA ASP A 461 29.85 20.45 -1.77
C ASP A 461 29.57 18.97 -1.50
N ASP A 462 28.72 18.66 -0.47
CA ASP A 462 28.56 17.28 0.01
C ASP A 462 27.45 16.48 -0.68
N MET A 463 26.51 17.16 -1.36
CA MET A 463 25.32 16.51 -1.96
C MET A 463 25.29 16.56 -3.49
N LEU A 464 26.23 17.21 -4.12
CA LEU A 464 26.12 17.61 -5.53
C LEU A 464 26.92 16.71 -6.48
N THR A 465 27.16 15.47 -6.11
CA THR A 465 27.55 14.45 -7.09
C THR A 465 26.43 14.17 -8.08
N ASP A 466 25.15 14.38 -7.67
CA ASP A 466 23.99 14.30 -8.53
C ASP A 466 23.05 15.52 -8.32
N PRO A 467 22.99 16.46 -9.29
CA PRO A 467 22.06 17.61 -9.23
C PRO A 467 20.60 17.20 -9.10
N TRP A 468 20.24 16.00 -9.55
CA TRP A 468 18.92 15.42 -9.50
C TRP A 468 18.48 15.11 -8.06
N ASP A 469 19.30 14.41 -7.30
CA ASP A 469 19.05 14.13 -5.89
C ASP A 469 18.85 15.41 -5.07
N TYR A 470 19.66 16.45 -5.36
CA TYR A 470 19.54 17.74 -4.71
C TYR A 470 18.19 18.42 -4.96
N VAL A 471 17.65 18.34 -6.17
CA VAL A 471 16.36 18.93 -6.53
C VAL A 471 15.23 18.28 -5.75
N HIS A 472 15.21 16.96 -5.68
CA HIS A 472 14.18 16.20 -4.94
C HIS A 472 14.25 16.47 -3.44
N ILE A 473 15.43 16.56 -2.88
CA ILE A 473 15.64 16.83 -1.46
C ILE A 473 15.23 18.24 -1.08
N THR A 474 15.46 19.23 -1.93
CA THR A 474 15.32 20.66 -1.60
C THR A 474 13.99 21.29 -2.04
N SER A 475 13.05 20.51 -2.57
CA SER A 475 11.73 21.01 -2.95
C SER A 475 10.60 20.17 -2.36
N TRP A 476 9.36 20.69 -2.40
CA TRP A 476 8.18 19.85 -2.13
C TRP A 476 8.11 18.72 -3.16
N ASN A 477 7.85 17.50 -2.70
CA ASN A 477 7.81 16.31 -3.54
C ASN A 477 6.45 16.12 -4.25
N PHE A 478 5.98 17.18 -4.94
CA PHE A 478 4.79 17.13 -5.79
C PHE A 478 5.16 17.57 -7.20
N LEU A 479 4.58 16.95 -8.22
CA LEU A 479 4.94 17.14 -9.63
C LEU A 479 5.21 18.61 -10.04
N PRO A 480 4.32 19.60 -9.76
CA PRO A 480 4.56 20.95 -10.23
C PRO A 480 5.79 21.61 -9.59
N PHE A 481 6.13 21.23 -8.36
CA PHE A 481 7.33 21.72 -7.68
C PHE A 481 8.58 21.02 -8.20
N VAL A 482 8.51 19.71 -8.45
CA VAL A 482 9.60 18.94 -9.06
C VAL A 482 9.92 19.50 -10.44
N LEU A 483 8.93 19.63 -11.34
CA LEU A 483 9.14 20.20 -12.69
C LEU A 483 9.70 21.63 -12.66
N ARG A 484 9.29 22.45 -11.70
CA ARG A 484 9.83 23.81 -11.53
C ARG A 484 11.30 23.82 -11.15
N ARG A 485 11.74 22.83 -10.34
CA ARG A 485 13.11 22.78 -9.80
C ARG A 485 14.10 22.15 -10.75
N VAL A 486 13.69 21.16 -11.52
CA VAL A 486 14.51 20.53 -12.57
C VAL A 486 14.95 21.57 -13.62
N GLY A 487 14.15 22.64 -13.82
CA GLY A 487 14.56 23.79 -14.65
C GLY A 487 14.51 23.55 -16.16
N GLU A 488 14.30 22.32 -16.59
CA GLU A 488 14.32 21.90 -18.00
C GLU A 488 12.93 21.82 -18.62
N ALA A 489 11.89 21.74 -17.76
CA ALA A 489 10.52 21.79 -18.23
C ALA A 489 10.18 23.23 -18.71
N PRO A 490 9.57 23.37 -19.92
CA PRO A 490 9.13 24.66 -20.41
C PRO A 490 8.22 25.37 -19.41
N ALA A 491 8.38 26.70 -19.22
CA ALA A 491 7.66 27.46 -18.20
C ALA A 491 6.12 27.32 -18.32
N TRP A 492 5.59 27.13 -19.54
CA TRP A 492 4.16 26.91 -19.77
C TRP A 492 3.70 25.55 -19.23
N VAL A 493 4.53 24.49 -19.34
CA VAL A 493 4.23 23.16 -18.76
C VAL A 493 4.14 23.26 -17.25
N VAL A 494 5.09 23.92 -16.61
CA VAL A 494 5.12 24.14 -15.15
C VAL A 494 3.87 24.89 -14.70
N ARG A 495 3.46 25.95 -15.44
CA ARG A 495 2.23 26.70 -15.12
C ARG A 495 0.98 25.85 -15.25
N ILE A 496 0.88 25.03 -16.31
CA ILE A 496 -0.24 24.09 -16.47
C ILE A 496 -0.24 23.06 -15.35
N ALA A 497 0.91 22.48 -15.01
CA ALA A 497 1.02 21.52 -13.90
C ALA A 497 0.52 22.12 -12.56
N PHE A 498 0.92 23.37 -12.24
CA PHE A 498 0.39 24.07 -11.07
C PHE A 498 -1.13 24.32 -11.16
N ALA A 499 -1.62 24.79 -12.30
CA ALA A 499 -3.05 25.06 -12.47
C ALA A 499 -3.90 23.78 -12.31
N VAL A 500 -3.46 22.67 -12.91
CA VAL A 500 -4.13 21.37 -12.80
C VAL A 500 -4.06 20.86 -11.35
N TRP A 501 -2.90 20.94 -10.71
CA TRP A 501 -2.73 20.50 -9.33
C TRP A 501 -3.60 21.28 -8.34
N ILE A 502 -3.59 22.62 -8.41
CA ILE A 502 -4.44 23.48 -7.56
C ILE A 502 -5.93 23.23 -7.81
N SER A 503 -6.32 23.07 -9.09
CA SER A 503 -7.71 22.75 -9.45
C SER A 503 -8.13 21.39 -8.90
N SER A 504 -7.23 20.39 -8.92
CA SER A 504 -7.48 19.05 -8.36
C SER A 504 -7.59 19.08 -6.84
N MET A 505 -6.79 19.90 -6.15
CA MET A 505 -6.92 20.14 -4.71
C MET A 505 -8.28 20.79 -4.36
N GLY A 506 -8.70 21.80 -5.15
CA GLY A 506 -10.02 22.41 -5.03
C GLY A 506 -11.17 21.42 -5.29
N ALA A 507 -11.04 20.61 -6.32
CA ALA A 507 -12.01 19.55 -6.64
C ALA A 507 -12.09 18.50 -5.53
N MET A 508 -10.95 18.09 -4.96
CA MET A 508 -10.90 17.18 -3.82
C MET A 508 -11.64 17.76 -2.61
N GLY A 509 -11.37 19.01 -2.24
CA GLY A 509 -12.07 19.69 -1.16
C GLY A 509 -13.58 19.75 -1.39
N TRP A 510 -14.01 20.07 -2.63
CA TRP A 510 -15.43 20.08 -3.02
C TRP A 510 -16.07 18.69 -2.93
N VAL A 511 -15.38 17.64 -3.41
CA VAL A 511 -15.88 16.26 -3.36
C VAL A 511 -16.04 15.80 -1.92
N LEU A 512 -15.07 16.05 -1.04
CA LEU A 512 -15.14 15.71 0.37
C LEU A 512 -16.27 16.46 1.09
N TRP A 513 -16.43 17.75 0.80
CA TRP A 513 -17.56 18.54 1.31
C TRP A 513 -18.90 17.99 0.82
N ARG A 514 -19.01 17.66 -0.46
CA ARG A 514 -20.22 17.06 -1.03
C ARG A 514 -20.54 15.71 -0.42
N LEU A 515 -19.52 14.87 -0.24
CA LEU A 515 -19.64 13.57 0.42
C LEU A 515 -20.18 13.72 1.85
N LYS A 516 -19.67 14.67 2.63
CA LYS A 516 -20.19 15.01 3.95
C LYS A 516 -21.70 15.35 3.92
N ILE A 517 -22.15 16.16 2.97
CA ILE A 517 -23.57 16.54 2.83
C ILE A 517 -24.44 15.32 2.50
N VAL A 518 -24.01 14.49 1.55
CA VAL A 518 -24.75 13.29 1.13
C VAL A 518 -24.90 12.32 2.31
N LEU A 519 -23.83 12.08 3.06
CA LEU A 519 -23.86 11.20 4.24
C LEU A 519 -24.70 11.76 5.39
N ALA A 520 -24.75 13.08 5.57
CA ALA A 520 -25.62 13.71 6.56
C ALA A 520 -27.10 13.62 6.22
N GLY A 521 -27.45 13.53 4.94
CA GLY A 521 -28.82 13.35 4.46
C GLY A 521 -29.32 11.90 4.53
N GLU A 522 -28.44 10.90 4.68
CA GLU A 522 -28.82 9.52 4.92
C GLU A 522 -29.19 9.36 6.41
N SER A 523 -30.50 9.38 6.71
CA SER A 523 -31.04 9.26 8.08
C SER A 523 -30.59 7.98 8.79
N PRO A 524 -30.39 7.97 10.13
CA PRO A 524 -29.93 6.78 10.89
C PRO A 524 -30.92 5.59 10.92
N ALA A 525 -32.10 5.74 10.31
CA ALA A 525 -33.23 4.82 10.51
C ALA A 525 -33.17 3.49 9.74
N ALA A 526 -32.19 3.25 8.85
CA ALA A 526 -32.17 2.04 8.00
C ALA A 526 -31.19 0.93 8.45
N GLY A 527 -30.55 1.05 9.61
CA GLY A 527 -29.43 0.18 10.03
C GLY A 527 -29.74 -0.90 11.07
N LEU A 528 -30.99 -1.10 11.49
CA LEU A 528 -31.38 -2.08 12.52
C LEU A 528 -32.44 -3.09 12.03
N THR A 529 -32.26 -3.67 10.86
CA THR A 529 -32.89 -4.96 10.60
C THR A 529 -31.95 -6.03 11.14
N SER A 530 -32.27 -6.49 12.34
CA SER A 530 -31.72 -7.71 12.93
C SER A 530 -31.84 -8.86 11.93
N PHE A 531 -30.70 -9.40 11.50
CA PHE A 531 -30.69 -10.74 10.90
C PHE A 531 -31.01 -11.75 12.01
N SER A 532 -32.27 -11.83 12.40
CA SER A 532 -32.85 -13.01 13.03
C SER A 532 -33.40 -13.85 11.88
N GLY A 533 -32.56 -14.67 11.29
CA GLY A 533 -32.99 -15.71 10.36
C GLY A 533 -33.71 -16.83 11.12
N THR A 534 -34.94 -16.60 11.55
CA THR A 534 -35.88 -17.67 11.79
C THR A 534 -36.41 -18.13 10.43
N ARG A 535 -35.81 -19.17 9.87
CA ARG A 535 -36.49 -20.01 8.89
C ARG A 535 -37.74 -20.58 9.60
N THR A 536 -38.90 -20.07 9.27
CA THR A 536 -40.17 -20.80 9.50
C THR A 536 -40.20 -21.93 8.50
N ASP A 537 -39.89 -23.14 8.98
CA ASP A 537 -40.29 -24.36 8.32
C ASP A 537 -41.83 -24.40 8.35
N THR A 538 -42.45 -24.34 7.22
CA THR A 538 -43.84 -24.73 7.00
C THR A 538 -43.84 -26.04 6.23
N PRO A 539 -44.79 -26.99 6.59
CA PRO A 539 -44.73 -28.42 6.33
C PRO A 539 -44.84 -28.84 4.87
#